data_aed2d67859e8b9ecf2aa56842d3992eb
#
_entry.id   aed2d67859e8b9ecf2aa56842d3992eb
#
_cell.length_a   1.000
_cell.length_b   1.000
_cell.length_c   1.000
_cell.angle_alpha   90.00
_cell.angle_beta   90.00
_cell.angle_gamma   90.00
#
_symmetry.space_group_name_H-M   'P 1'
#
loop_
_entity.id
_entity.type
_entity.pdbx_description
1 polymer ?
#
loop_
_entity_poly.entity_id
_entity_poly.type
_entity_poly.pdbx_seq_one_letter_code
_entity_poly.pdbx_strand_id
1 'polypeptide(L)'
;SCIPMLKRLLESQGVAMSKALCEHFQQSRAELFQIVASTGIRTFSTLIADHGTGTGCDICKPVVASILASTSSDHILDDETAALQDTNDHFLANIQRNGTYSVVPRLPGGEVTPEQLMVIAQVAQDFGLYTKITGGQRIDLFGARVEQLPQIWKRLVDAGMESGHAYGKSLRTVKSCVGSSWCRYGVQDSVAMAVALELRYRGLRSPHKIKMGVSGCQRECAEARGKDVGVIATEKGWNLYVGGNGGANPKHAQLLAGDLDSDSLVRYIDRYLMFYIRTADRLQRTAVWQETIEGGLDHIRDVVCADSLGIAADLDDAMARHVEGYADEWAGVLNDQEKLARFVSFVNAPDESDPTIAFDESGPRKVPLLLGMPGSVNAVESRA
;
A
#
# COMPACT_ATOMS: atom_id res chain seq x y z
N SER A 1 4.07 -21.32 -21.47
CA SER A 1 4.47 -19.92 -21.67
C SER A 1 5.33 -19.83 -22.94
N CYS A 2 5.20 -18.76 -23.72
CA CYS A 2 5.90 -18.57 -24.99
C CYS A 2 7.42 -18.38 -24.82
N ILE A 3 7.87 -17.89 -23.67
CA ILE A 3 9.29 -17.56 -23.42
C ILE A 3 10.22 -18.78 -23.49
N PRO A 4 9.95 -19.93 -22.85
CA PRO A 4 10.81 -21.12 -23.00
C PRO A 4 10.85 -21.65 -24.42
N MET A 5 9.74 -21.54 -25.16
CA MET A 5 9.65 -21.99 -26.56
C MET A 5 10.48 -21.08 -27.47
N LEU A 6 10.38 -19.75 -27.27
CA LEU A 6 11.19 -18.78 -28.01
C LEU A 6 12.68 -18.96 -27.72
N LYS A 7 13.08 -19.17 -26.46
CA LYS A 7 14.47 -19.46 -26.09
C LYS A 7 15.00 -20.69 -26.83
N ARG A 8 14.27 -21.79 -26.81
CA ARG A 8 14.68 -23.02 -27.54
C ARG A 8 14.79 -22.80 -29.05
N LEU A 9 13.90 -21.99 -29.61
CA LEU A 9 13.94 -21.67 -31.05
C LEU A 9 15.19 -20.85 -31.37
N LEU A 10 15.49 -19.82 -30.56
CA LEU A 10 16.69 -18.99 -30.74
C LEU A 10 17.97 -19.80 -30.56
N GLU A 11 18.03 -20.68 -29.56
CA GLU A 11 19.17 -21.60 -29.36
C GLU A 11 19.33 -22.52 -30.54
N SER A 12 18.24 -23.06 -31.13
CA SER A 12 18.28 -23.93 -32.31
C SER A 12 18.76 -23.21 -33.58
N GLN A 13 18.66 -21.88 -33.59
CA GLN A 13 19.18 -21.02 -34.69
C GLN A 13 20.60 -20.49 -34.40
N GLY A 14 21.28 -21.00 -33.35
CA GLY A 14 22.65 -20.61 -33.01
C GLY A 14 22.77 -19.22 -32.40
N VAL A 15 21.68 -18.62 -31.93
CA VAL A 15 21.71 -17.33 -31.24
C VAL A 15 22.22 -17.53 -29.83
N ALA A 16 23.33 -16.89 -29.49
CA ALA A 16 23.88 -16.91 -28.14
C ALA A 16 22.93 -16.20 -27.18
N MET A 17 22.43 -16.94 -26.18
CA MET A 17 21.52 -16.40 -25.18
C MET A 17 22.29 -15.75 -24.04
N SER A 18 22.05 -14.48 -23.80
CA SER A 18 22.58 -13.79 -22.63
C SER A 18 21.95 -14.35 -21.34
N LYS A 19 22.79 -14.53 -20.31
CA LYS A 19 22.34 -14.84 -18.95
C LYS A 19 22.05 -13.56 -18.13
N ALA A 20 22.36 -12.41 -18.70
CA ALA A 20 22.14 -11.11 -18.08
C ALA A 20 20.67 -10.94 -17.65
N LEU A 21 20.47 -10.32 -16.49
CA LEU A 21 19.13 -10.03 -16.01
C LEU A 21 18.41 -9.04 -16.94
N CYS A 22 19.11 -7.99 -17.33
CA CYS A 22 18.65 -6.95 -18.26
C CYS A 22 19.86 -6.15 -18.77
N GLU A 23 19.63 -5.07 -19.50
CA GLU A 23 20.68 -4.15 -19.98
C GLU A 23 21.49 -3.48 -18.86
N HIS A 24 20.89 -3.32 -17.65
CA HIS A 24 21.54 -2.68 -16.51
C HIS A 24 22.40 -3.64 -15.70
N PHE A 25 22.13 -4.95 -15.75
CA PHE A 25 22.90 -5.97 -15.03
C PHE A 25 23.28 -7.12 -15.95
N GLN A 26 24.58 -7.32 -16.15
CA GLN A 26 25.12 -8.46 -16.90
C GLN A 26 25.00 -9.77 -16.13
N GLN A 27 24.81 -9.70 -14.82
CA GLN A 27 24.62 -10.82 -13.92
C GLN A 27 23.19 -11.36 -14.04
N SER A 28 23.06 -12.66 -13.85
CA SER A 28 21.75 -13.31 -13.63
C SER A 28 21.20 -12.99 -12.25
N ARG A 29 19.90 -13.26 -12.04
CA ARG A 29 19.27 -13.12 -10.71
C ARG A 29 20.02 -13.91 -9.62
N ALA A 30 20.51 -15.12 -9.93
CA ALA A 30 21.21 -15.96 -8.97
C ALA A 30 22.57 -15.38 -8.58
N GLU A 31 23.29 -14.81 -9.55
CA GLU A 31 24.57 -14.14 -9.30
C GLU A 31 24.39 -12.85 -8.49
N LEU A 32 23.37 -12.04 -8.81
CA LEU A 32 23.02 -10.86 -8.01
C LEU A 32 22.67 -11.22 -6.57
N PHE A 33 21.91 -12.31 -6.36
CA PHE A 33 21.62 -12.80 -5.02
C PHE A 33 22.90 -13.16 -4.25
N GLN A 34 23.84 -13.85 -4.91
CA GLN A 34 25.12 -14.20 -4.31
C GLN A 34 25.96 -12.96 -3.98
N ILE A 35 25.99 -11.97 -4.87
CA ILE A 35 26.67 -10.70 -4.63
C ILE A 35 26.09 -10.02 -3.39
N VAL A 36 24.78 -9.80 -3.35
CA VAL A 36 24.10 -9.15 -2.21
C VAL A 36 24.35 -9.90 -0.90
N ALA A 37 24.21 -11.22 -0.93
CA ALA A 37 24.41 -12.05 0.27
C ALA A 37 25.86 -12.04 0.78
N SER A 38 26.83 -11.95 -0.12
CA SER A 38 28.27 -11.99 0.24
C SER A 38 28.84 -10.63 0.60
N THR A 39 28.33 -9.54 -0.03
CA THR A 39 28.84 -8.17 0.18
C THR A 39 28.07 -7.38 1.24
N GLY A 40 26.87 -7.86 1.62
CA GLY A 40 25.99 -7.15 2.55
C GLY A 40 25.40 -5.86 1.98
N ILE A 41 25.37 -5.69 0.65
CA ILE A 41 24.72 -4.56 -0.01
C ILE A 41 23.23 -4.54 0.37
N ARG A 42 22.73 -3.36 0.75
CA ARG A 42 21.36 -3.18 1.26
C ARG A 42 20.47 -2.31 0.39
N THR A 43 21.03 -1.55 -0.56
CA THR A 43 20.27 -0.61 -1.38
C THR A 43 20.40 -0.93 -2.87
N PHE A 44 19.38 -0.53 -3.63
CA PHE A 44 19.39 -0.67 -5.08
C PHE A 44 20.48 0.20 -5.71
N SER A 45 20.65 1.45 -5.22
CA SER A 45 21.65 2.38 -5.76
C SER A 45 23.07 1.87 -5.57
N THR A 46 23.39 1.32 -4.41
CA THR A 46 24.71 0.70 -4.19
C THR A 46 24.92 -0.49 -5.12
N LEU A 47 23.90 -1.37 -5.25
CA LEU A 47 24.04 -2.54 -6.10
C LEU A 47 24.25 -2.17 -7.57
N ILE A 48 23.51 -1.19 -8.09
CA ILE A 48 23.63 -0.77 -9.49
C ILE A 48 24.91 0.04 -9.73
N ALA A 49 25.36 0.84 -8.77
CA ALA A 49 26.60 1.59 -8.87
C ALA A 49 27.84 0.67 -8.91
N ASP A 50 27.83 -0.39 -8.09
CA ASP A 50 28.99 -1.29 -7.95
C ASP A 50 29.01 -2.42 -9.00
N HIS A 51 27.83 -2.89 -9.40
CA HIS A 51 27.69 -4.11 -10.21
C HIS A 51 26.81 -3.95 -11.45
N GLY A 52 26.25 -2.77 -11.70
CA GLY A 52 25.36 -2.50 -12.82
C GLY A 52 25.73 -1.25 -13.61
N THR A 53 24.80 -0.77 -14.41
CA THR A 53 24.91 0.46 -15.21
C THR A 53 23.58 1.21 -15.27
N GLY A 54 23.61 2.52 -15.44
CA GLY A 54 22.39 3.35 -15.58
C GLY A 54 21.58 3.46 -14.29
N THR A 55 20.27 3.63 -14.41
CA THR A 55 19.35 3.91 -13.29
C THR A 55 18.37 2.77 -12.99
N GLY A 56 18.49 1.64 -13.71
CA GLY A 56 17.63 0.47 -13.56
C GLY A 56 16.33 0.57 -14.38
N CYS A 57 15.66 -0.57 -14.55
CA CYS A 57 14.43 -0.73 -15.32
C CYS A 57 13.41 -1.60 -14.58
N ASP A 58 12.24 -1.77 -15.21
CA ASP A 58 11.12 -2.55 -14.66
C ASP A 58 11.40 -4.06 -14.55
N ILE A 59 12.51 -4.54 -15.09
CA ILE A 59 12.98 -5.91 -14.92
C ILE A 59 13.86 -6.02 -13.68
N CYS A 60 14.90 -5.18 -13.55
CA CYS A 60 15.85 -5.32 -12.46
C CYS A 60 15.33 -4.77 -11.12
N LYS A 61 14.55 -3.68 -11.11
CA LYS A 61 14.03 -3.11 -9.85
C LYS A 61 13.23 -4.13 -9.01
N PRO A 62 12.20 -4.82 -9.53
CA PRO A 62 11.47 -5.81 -8.73
C PRO A 62 12.31 -7.06 -8.39
N VAL A 63 13.25 -7.44 -9.25
CA VAL A 63 14.14 -8.58 -8.96
C VAL A 63 15.10 -8.24 -7.82
N VAL A 64 15.73 -7.07 -7.87
CA VAL A 64 16.63 -6.60 -6.80
C VAL A 64 15.86 -6.38 -5.51
N ALA A 65 14.66 -5.79 -5.58
CA ALA A 65 13.78 -5.66 -4.41
C ALA A 65 13.49 -7.01 -3.74
N SER A 66 13.20 -8.04 -4.54
CA SER A 66 13.00 -9.42 -4.04
C SER A 66 14.27 -9.99 -3.39
N ILE A 67 15.45 -9.69 -3.95
CA ILE A 67 16.74 -10.13 -3.39
C ILE A 67 17.01 -9.43 -2.05
N LEU A 68 16.96 -8.10 -2.01
CA LEU A 68 17.18 -7.32 -0.80
C LEU A 68 16.21 -7.72 0.32
N ALA A 69 14.93 -7.89 -0.02
CA ALA A 69 13.91 -8.36 0.90
C ALA A 69 14.13 -9.80 1.42
N SER A 70 14.91 -10.61 0.72
CA SER A 70 15.25 -11.97 1.15
C SER A 70 16.49 -12.02 2.03
N THR A 71 17.33 -11.00 1.98
CA THR A 71 18.63 -10.94 2.68
C THR A 71 18.63 -10.02 3.90
N SER A 72 17.69 -9.08 3.99
CA SER A 72 17.54 -8.13 5.10
C SER A 72 16.08 -7.71 5.28
N SER A 73 15.69 -7.43 6.53
CA SER A 73 14.40 -6.81 6.87
C SER A 73 14.51 -5.28 7.09
N ASP A 74 15.71 -4.75 7.17
CA ASP A 74 15.98 -3.34 7.52
C ASP A 74 15.61 -2.34 6.42
N HIS A 75 15.46 -2.80 5.18
CA HIS A 75 15.22 -1.96 4.01
C HIS A 75 13.85 -1.30 3.94
N ILE A 76 12.93 -1.63 4.86
CA ILE A 76 11.52 -1.19 4.83
C ILE A 76 11.39 0.34 4.94
N LEU A 77 12.26 0.99 5.73
CA LEU A 77 12.25 2.43 5.95
C LEU A 77 13.29 3.19 5.12
N ASP A 78 14.07 2.50 4.32
CA ASP A 78 15.01 3.12 3.42
C ASP A 78 14.23 3.74 2.26
N ASP A 79 14.29 5.06 2.11
CA ASP A 79 13.55 5.84 1.10
C ASP A 79 13.75 5.28 -0.30
N GLU A 80 14.96 4.82 -0.58
CA GLU A 80 15.31 4.24 -1.87
C GLU A 80 14.64 2.89 -2.12
N THR A 81 14.45 2.08 -1.09
CA THR A 81 13.94 0.71 -1.22
C THR A 81 12.48 0.57 -0.81
N ALA A 82 11.89 1.55 -0.15
CA ALA A 82 10.50 1.52 0.29
C ALA A 82 9.52 1.23 -0.85
N ALA A 83 9.70 1.86 -2.01
CA ALA A 83 8.88 1.65 -3.20
C ALA A 83 9.15 0.31 -3.92
N LEU A 84 10.27 -0.36 -3.61
CA LEU A 84 10.63 -1.65 -4.22
C LEU A 84 10.03 -2.86 -3.51
N GLN A 85 9.35 -2.67 -2.39
CA GLN A 85 8.85 -3.79 -1.57
C GLN A 85 7.63 -4.50 -2.16
N ASP A 86 6.88 -3.82 -3.03
CA ASP A 86 5.66 -4.37 -3.62
C ASP A 86 5.69 -4.22 -5.14
N THR A 87 5.35 -5.30 -5.86
CA THR A 87 5.31 -5.32 -7.33
C THR A 87 4.22 -4.41 -7.89
N ASN A 88 3.18 -4.08 -7.12
CA ASN A 88 2.11 -3.18 -7.53
C ASN A 88 2.48 -1.69 -7.41
N ASP A 89 3.55 -1.36 -6.72
CA ASP A 89 4.00 0.04 -6.60
C ASP A 89 4.34 0.65 -7.96
N HIS A 90 4.76 -0.16 -8.91
CA HIS A 90 5.06 0.29 -10.28
C HIS A 90 3.88 1.02 -10.95
N PHE A 91 2.66 0.49 -10.78
CA PHE A 91 1.44 1.09 -11.32
C PHE A 91 0.57 1.80 -10.26
N LEU A 92 1.03 1.89 -9.01
CA LEU A 92 0.35 2.57 -7.90
C LEU A 92 -1.14 2.19 -7.75
N ALA A 93 -1.45 0.93 -8.04
CA ALA A 93 -2.80 0.38 -8.03
C ALA A 93 -2.78 -1.14 -7.80
N ASN A 94 -3.86 -1.71 -7.25
CA ASN A 94 -3.95 -3.15 -7.11
C ASN A 94 -4.38 -3.81 -8.43
N ILE A 95 -3.59 -4.74 -8.92
CA ILE A 95 -3.95 -5.59 -10.03
C ILE A 95 -5.09 -6.54 -9.65
N GLN A 96 -6.05 -6.72 -10.54
CA GLN A 96 -7.22 -7.55 -10.40
C GLN A 96 -7.12 -8.82 -11.24
N ARG A 97 -8.04 -9.77 -11.00
CA ARG A 97 -7.99 -11.12 -11.60
C ARG A 97 -7.96 -11.15 -13.14
N ASN A 98 -8.53 -10.15 -13.78
CA ASN A 98 -8.58 -10.01 -15.24
C ASN A 98 -7.52 -9.05 -15.81
N GLY A 99 -6.51 -8.68 -15.03
CA GLY A 99 -5.45 -7.76 -15.47
C GLY A 99 -5.79 -6.27 -15.39
N THR A 100 -6.99 -5.92 -14.96
CA THR A 100 -7.35 -4.51 -14.66
C THR A 100 -6.86 -4.10 -13.28
N TYR A 101 -7.07 -2.83 -12.95
CA TYR A 101 -6.61 -2.21 -11.71
C TYR A 101 -7.77 -1.59 -10.93
N SER A 102 -7.61 -1.53 -9.59
CA SER A 102 -8.48 -0.73 -8.75
C SER A 102 -7.87 0.64 -8.50
N VAL A 103 -8.71 1.67 -8.53
CA VAL A 103 -8.36 3.02 -8.10
C VAL A 103 -9.08 3.33 -6.80
N VAL A 104 -8.33 3.74 -5.79
CA VAL A 104 -8.85 3.98 -4.45
C VAL A 104 -8.38 5.35 -3.96
N PRO A 105 -9.17 6.40 -4.14
CA PRO A 105 -8.85 7.70 -3.59
C PRO A 105 -8.87 7.67 -2.07
N ARG A 106 -8.04 8.49 -1.43
CA ARG A 106 -8.04 8.67 0.00
C ARG A 106 -9.28 9.45 0.43
N LEU A 107 -9.99 8.90 1.39
CA LEU A 107 -11.10 9.53 2.09
C LEU A 107 -10.75 9.48 3.59
N PRO A 108 -10.01 10.49 4.10
CA PRO A 108 -9.48 10.45 5.46
C PRO A 108 -10.60 10.30 6.50
N GLY A 109 -10.44 9.34 7.41
CA GLY A 109 -11.47 9.04 8.39
C GLY A 109 -12.81 8.54 7.82
N GLY A 110 -12.90 8.30 6.52
CA GLY A 110 -14.15 7.99 5.81
C GLY A 110 -14.99 9.24 5.49
N GLU A 111 -14.45 10.45 5.71
CA GLU A 111 -15.11 11.71 5.36
C GLU A 111 -14.96 11.99 3.87
N VAL A 112 -16.03 12.45 3.23
CA VAL A 112 -16.05 12.82 1.80
C VAL A 112 -17.02 13.98 1.60
N THR A 113 -16.60 14.98 0.82
CA THR A 113 -17.50 16.10 0.48
C THR A 113 -18.44 15.71 -0.67
N PRO A 114 -19.61 16.38 -0.78
CA PRO A 114 -20.50 16.19 -1.91
C PRO A 114 -19.82 16.41 -3.28
N GLU A 115 -18.92 17.38 -3.39
CA GLU A 115 -18.15 17.69 -4.59
C GLU A 115 -17.20 16.54 -4.96
N GLN A 116 -16.45 16.02 -4.00
CA GLN A 116 -15.57 14.84 -4.18
C GLN A 116 -16.39 13.63 -4.60
N LEU A 117 -17.55 13.41 -3.97
CA LEU A 117 -18.43 12.29 -4.29
C LEU A 117 -18.95 12.39 -5.73
N MET A 118 -19.31 13.59 -6.20
CA MET A 118 -19.71 13.84 -7.59
C MET A 118 -18.56 13.54 -8.56
N VAL A 119 -17.34 13.95 -8.26
CA VAL A 119 -16.17 13.67 -9.10
C VAL A 119 -15.91 12.17 -9.18
N ILE A 120 -15.96 11.46 -8.06
CA ILE A 120 -15.81 9.98 -8.02
C ILE A 120 -16.88 9.30 -8.90
N ALA A 121 -18.14 9.73 -8.79
CA ALA A 121 -19.23 9.19 -9.59
C ALA A 121 -19.05 9.46 -11.09
N GLN A 122 -18.63 10.68 -11.46
CA GLN A 122 -18.40 11.04 -12.86
C GLN A 122 -17.22 10.29 -13.45
N VAL A 123 -16.12 10.14 -12.70
CA VAL A 123 -14.97 9.32 -13.11
C VAL A 123 -15.40 7.87 -13.34
N ALA A 124 -16.18 7.30 -12.42
CA ALA A 124 -16.68 5.94 -12.58
C ALA A 124 -17.52 5.76 -13.83
N GLN A 125 -18.39 6.73 -14.15
CA GLN A 125 -19.23 6.76 -15.35
C GLN A 125 -18.39 6.84 -16.64
N ASP A 126 -17.50 7.84 -16.72
CA ASP A 126 -16.75 8.14 -17.93
C ASP A 126 -15.75 7.03 -18.30
N PHE A 127 -15.18 6.36 -17.30
CA PHE A 127 -14.24 5.24 -17.50
C PHE A 127 -14.90 3.85 -17.38
N GLY A 128 -16.22 3.80 -17.21
CA GLY A 128 -16.97 2.54 -17.11
C GLY A 128 -16.52 1.66 -15.94
N LEU A 129 -16.26 2.24 -14.76
CA LEU A 129 -15.75 1.53 -13.59
C LEU A 129 -16.87 1.02 -12.71
N TYR A 130 -16.66 -0.15 -12.09
CA TYR A 130 -17.54 -0.65 -11.03
C TYR A 130 -17.15 0.00 -9.70
N THR A 131 -18.12 0.52 -8.96
CA THR A 131 -17.90 1.19 -7.68
C THR A 131 -18.38 0.36 -6.51
N LYS A 132 -17.65 0.41 -5.40
CA LYS A 132 -18.05 -0.24 -4.15
C LYS A 132 -17.49 0.49 -2.94
N ILE A 133 -18.36 0.71 -1.94
CA ILE A 133 -17.89 1.08 -0.59
C ILE A 133 -17.34 -0.20 0.05
N THR A 134 -16.06 -0.15 0.44
CA THR A 134 -15.35 -1.29 1.02
C THR A 134 -15.28 -1.20 2.55
N GLY A 135 -14.83 -2.28 3.20
CA GLY A 135 -14.79 -2.36 4.66
C GLY A 135 -13.85 -1.37 5.35
N GLY A 136 -13.04 -0.64 4.60
CA GLY A 136 -12.18 0.44 5.09
C GLY A 136 -12.80 1.83 5.05
N GLN A 137 -14.11 1.96 4.83
CA GLN A 137 -14.80 3.25 4.61
C GLN A 137 -14.24 4.03 3.41
N ARG A 138 -13.90 3.32 2.34
CA ARG A 138 -13.41 3.90 1.09
C ARG A 138 -14.34 3.54 -0.05
N ILE A 139 -14.36 4.38 -1.07
CA ILE A 139 -15.01 4.09 -2.35
C ILE A 139 -13.92 3.59 -3.30
N ASP A 140 -13.97 2.31 -3.61
CA ASP A 140 -13.02 1.68 -4.52
C ASP A 140 -13.65 1.61 -5.93
N LEU A 141 -12.87 2.01 -6.94
CA LEU A 141 -13.22 1.99 -8.36
C LEU A 141 -12.50 0.81 -9.01
N PHE A 142 -13.23 -0.12 -9.64
CA PHE A 142 -12.69 -1.37 -10.18
C PHE A 142 -12.81 -1.42 -11.69
N GLY A 143 -11.86 -2.09 -12.33
CA GLY A 143 -11.88 -2.36 -13.77
C GLY A 143 -11.15 -1.34 -14.62
N ALA A 144 -10.32 -0.48 -14.03
CA ALA A 144 -9.48 0.44 -14.78
C ALA A 144 -8.41 -0.31 -15.58
N ARG A 145 -8.22 0.05 -16.85
CA ARG A 145 -7.07 -0.42 -17.65
C ARG A 145 -5.84 0.39 -17.27
N VAL A 146 -4.66 -0.17 -17.47
CA VAL A 146 -3.41 0.50 -17.10
C VAL A 146 -3.28 1.88 -17.75
N GLU A 147 -3.62 2.00 -19.02
CA GLU A 147 -3.57 3.24 -19.79
C GLU A 147 -4.59 4.30 -19.34
N GLN A 148 -5.62 3.91 -18.59
CA GLN A 148 -6.62 4.84 -18.05
C GLN A 148 -6.19 5.43 -16.69
N LEU A 149 -5.26 4.78 -15.97
CA LEU A 149 -4.89 5.18 -14.63
C LEU A 149 -4.46 6.64 -14.52
N PRO A 150 -3.53 7.17 -15.36
CA PRO A 150 -3.12 8.56 -15.26
C PRO A 150 -4.28 9.57 -15.47
N GLN A 151 -5.19 9.29 -16.40
CA GLN A 151 -6.33 10.15 -16.67
C GLN A 151 -7.32 10.16 -15.50
N ILE A 152 -7.56 9.02 -14.89
CA ILE A 152 -8.40 8.86 -13.70
C ILE A 152 -7.77 9.64 -12.53
N TRP A 153 -6.49 9.42 -12.25
CA TRP A 153 -5.78 10.09 -11.17
C TRP A 153 -5.77 11.60 -11.34
N LYS A 154 -5.54 12.09 -12.58
CA LYS A 154 -5.56 13.53 -12.84
C LYS A 154 -6.88 14.16 -12.38
N ARG A 155 -8.01 13.56 -12.70
CA ARG A 155 -9.33 14.08 -12.30
C ARG A 155 -9.54 14.05 -10.78
N LEU A 156 -9.07 13.00 -10.12
CA LEU A 156 -9.15 12.86 -8.66
C LEU A 156 -8.23 13.87 -7.96
N VAL A 157 -6.99 14.01 -8.43
CA VAL A 157 -6.00 14.96 -7.89
C VAL A 157 -6.46 16.42 -8.11
N ASP A 158 -6.99 16.76 -9.30
CA ASP A 158 -7.54 18.09 -9.60
C ASP A 158 -8.72 18.44 -8.67
N ALA A 159 -9.42 17.44 -8.12
CA ALA A 159 -10.47 17.60 -7.12
C ALA A 159 -9.98 17.56 -5.65
N GLY A 160 -8.67 17.63 -5.44
CA GLY A 160 -8.06 17.65 -4.12
C GLY A 160 -7.99 16.28 -3.42
N MET A 161 -8.16 15.19 -4.16
CA MET A 161 -7.97 13.83 -3.64
C MET A 161 -6.56 13.33 -3.95
N GLU A 162 -6.10 12.35 -3.19
CA GLU A 162 -4.79 11.73 -3.35
C GLU A 162 -4.88 10.20 -3.33
N SER A 163 -3.76 9.52 -3.56
CA SER A 163 -3.69 8.07 -3.46
C SER A 163 -4.08 7.57 -2.06
N GLY A 164 -5.02 6.64 -2.00
CA GLY A 164 -5.38 5.92 -0.78
C GLY A 164 -4.40 4.81 -0.40
N HIS A 165 -3.26 4.67 -1.11
CA HIS A 165 -2.24 3.64 -0.89
C HIS A 165 -2.84 2.23 -0.70
N ALA A 166 -3.86 1.88 -1.51
CA ALA A 166 -4.53 0.59 -1.45
C ALA A 166 -3.67 -0.56 -1.99
N TYR A 167 -2.54 -0.26 -2.55
CA TYR A 167 -1.46 -1.14 -2.98
C TYR A 167 -0.33 -1.10 -1.94
N GLY A 168 0.63 -2.00 -2.01
CA GLY A 168 1.78 -2.02 -1.12
C GLY A 168 1.46 -2.36 0.35
N LYS A 169 2.49 -2.35 1.16
CA LYS A 169 2.42 -2.59 2.61
C LYS A 169 2.60 -1.27 3.34
N SER A 170 1.49 -0.58 3.56
CA SER A 170 1.43 0.76 4.13
C SER A 170 0.18 0.93 4.99
N LEU A 171 0.01 2.12 5.57
CA LEU A 171 -1.27 2.51 6.16
C LEU A 171 -2.37 2.45 5.10
N ARG A 172 -3.45 1.73 5.41
CA ARG A 172 -4.59 1.57 4.48
C ARG A 172 -5.65 2.62 4.69
N THR A 173 -6.09 2.79 5.92
CA THR A 173 -7.17 3.69 6.30
C THR A 173 -7.28 3.78 7.81
N VAL A 174 -7.83 4.87 8.30
CA VAL A 174 -8.26 5.05 9.68
C VAL A 174 -9.78 5.12 9.70
N LYS A 175 -10.44 4.05 10.10
CA LYS A 175 -11.91 4.06 10.26
C LYS A 175 -12.32 5.00 11.38
N SER A 176 -13.44 5.68 11.20
CA SER A 176 -14.08 6.45 12.28
C SER A 176 -15.55 6.07 12.46
N CYS A 177 -16.09 6.37 13.61
CA CYS A 177 -17.54 6.56 13.77
C CYS A 177 -17.83 8.08 13.65
N VAL A 178 -19.10 8.45 13.70
CA VAL A 178 -19.51 9.87 13.51
C VAL A 178 -19.18 10.80 14.70
N GLY A 179 -18.61 10.26 15.78
CA GLY A 179 -18.09 11.03 16.91
C GLY A 179 -19.10 11.90 17.66
N SER A 180 -18.57 12.78 18.51
CA SER A 180 -19.39 13.69 19.34
C SER A 180 -20.15 14.72 18.51
N SER A 181 -19.73 15.02 17.30
CA SER A 181 -20.39 16.00 16.43
C SER A 181 -21.79 15.56 16.00
N TRP A 182 -22.02 14.26 15.82
CA TRP A 182 -23.29 13.72 15.30
C TRP A 182 -23.94 12.67 16.19
N CYS A 183 -23.18 12.00 17.06
CA CYS A 183 -23.68 10.94 17.89
C CYS A 183 -23.94 11.42 19.33
N ARG A 184 -25.17 11.25 19.83
CA ARG A 184 -25.51 11.61 21.23
C ARG A 184 -24.70 10.87 22.31
N TYR A 185 -24.02 9.79 21.94
CA TYR A 185 -23.18 8.99 22.86
C TYR A 185 -21.69 9.25 22.65
N GLY A 186 -21.32 10.05 21.65
CA GLY A 186 -19.95 10.42 21.39
C GLY A 186 -19.41 11.34 22.50
N VAL A 187 -18.25 11.00 23.05
CA VAL A 187 -17.61 11.81 24.11
C VAL A 187 -16.42 12.61 23.56
N GLN A 188 -15.88 12.19 22.40
CA GLN A 188 -14.81 12.91 21.69
C GLN A 188 -15.11 12.93 20.18
N ASP A 189 -14.45 13.85 19.45
CA ASP A 189 -14.51 13.96 18.01
C ASP A 189 -13.63 12.91 17.32
N SER A 190 -14.21 11.74 17.09
CA SER A 190 -13.51 10.63 16.43
C SER A 190 -13.22 10.86 14.96
N VAL A 191 -13.99 11.71 14.28
CA VAL A 191 -13.74 12.01 12.85
C VAL A 191 -12.51 12.88 12.72
N ALA A 192 -12.44 14.00 13.48
CA ALA A 192 -11.25 14.85 13.45
C ALA A 192 -9.97 14.10 13.84
N MET A 193 -10.02 13.24 14.86
CA MET A 193 -8.87 12.43 15.26
C MET A 193 -8.50 11.42 14.17
N ALA A 194 -9.47 10.72 13.54
CA ALA A 194 -9.19 9.77 12.49
C ALA A 194 -8.58 10.43 11.25
N VAL A 195 -9.10 11.60 10.85
CA VAL A 195 -8.55 12.41 9.75
C VAL A 195 -7.11 12.82 10.06
N ALA A 196 -6.85 13.33 11.27
CA ALA A 196 -5.50 13.73 11.68
C ALA A 196 -4.50 12.57 11.63
N LEU A 197 -4.89 11.39 12.17
CA LEU A 197 -4.05 10.20 12.15
C LEU A 197 -3.84 9.66 10.73
N GLU A 198 -4.87 9.65 9.87
CA GLU A 198 -4.72 9.16 8.50
C GLU A 198 -3.81 10.07 7.67
N LEU A 199 -3.94 11.38 7.79
CA LEU A 199 -3.09 12.34 7.10
C LEU A 199 -1.65 12.33 7.64
N ARG A 200 -1.45 12.05 8.93
CA ARG A 200 -0.11 11.92 9.51
C ARG A 200 0.65 10.71 8.99
N TYR A 201 0.00 9.55 8.90
CA TYR A 201 0.66 8.28 8.56
C TYR A 201 0.43 7.84 7.11
N ARG A 202 -0.13 8.69 6.26
CA ARG A 202 -0.30 8.39 4.83
C ARG A 202 1.04 8.08 4.17
N GLY A 203 1.05 7.04 3.34
CA GLY A 203 2.28 6.57 2.69
C GLY A 203 3.27 5.83 3.59
N LEU A 204 3.03 5.72 4.90
CA LEU A 204 3.94 5.02 5.82
C LEU A 204 4.07 3.55 5.44
N ARG A 205 5.25 3.17 4.97
CA ARG A 205 5.59 1.79 4.63
C ARG A 205 5.87 0.96 5.88
N SER A 206 5.53 -0.31 5.85
CA SER A 206 5.59 -1.18 7.03
C SER A 206 5.75 -2.65 6.64
N PRO A 207 6.18 -3.55 7.55
CA PRO A 207 6.30 -4.98 7.29
C PRO A 207 5.04 -5.63 6.74
N HIS A 208 3.87 -5.15 7.18
CA HIS A 208 2.55 -5.56 6.69
C HIS A 208 1.60 -4.35 6.67
N LYS A 209 0.52 -4.43 5.89
CA LYS A 209 -0.50 -3.36 5.85
C LYS A 209 -1.02 -3.03 7.26
N ILE A 210 -1.06 -1.75 7.59
CA ILE A 210 -1.58 -1.23 8.85
C ILE A 210 -3.03 -0.78 8.66
N LYS A 211 -3.87 -1.10 9.61
CA LYS A 211 -5.26 -0.62 9.71
C LYS A 211 -5.47 0.01 11.07
N MET A 212 -6.15 1.13 11.09
CA MET A 212 -6.45 1.86 12.31
C MET A 212 -7.97 2.09 12.44
N GLY A 213 -8.42 2.43 13.64
CA GLY A 213 -9.81 2.78 13.88
C GLY A 213 -9.95 3.67 15.11
N VAL A 214 -10.82 4.66 15.02
CA VAL A 214 -11.10 5.64 16.09
C VAL A 214 -12.58 5.62 16.42
N SER A 215 -12.93 5.22 17.63
CA SER A 215 -14.28 5.21 18.15
C SER A 215 -14.50 6.37 19.13
N GLY A 216 -15.55 7.15 18.92
CA GLY A 216 -15.89 8.33 19.73
C GLY A 216 -16.47 8.02 21.11
N CYS A 217 -16.61 6.74 21.50
CA CYS A 217 -17.00 6.28 22.83
C CYS A 217 -16.79 4.77 22.97
N GLN A 218 -17.05 4.22 24.17
CA GLN A 218 -16.90 2.80 24.53
C GLN A 218 -17.82 1.83 23.75
N ARG A 219 -18.78 2.32 22.95
CA ARG A 219 -19.60 1.48 22.06
C ARG A 219 -18.86 0.92 20.87
N GLU A 220 -17.70 1.50 20.56
CA GLU A 220 -16.70 0.96 19.63
C GLU A 220 -17.22 0.72 18.20
N CYS A 221 -18.03 1.63 17.68
CA CYS A 221 -18.66 1.50 16.36
C CYS A 221 -17.68 1.50 15.19
N ALA A 222 -16.43 1.98 15.38
CA ALA A 222 -15.37 1.91 14.38
C ALA A 222 -14.59 0.59 14.40
N GLU A 223 -14.94 -0.37 15.28
CA GLU A 223 -14.24 -1.65 15.44
C GLU A 223 -12.74 -1.49 15.72
N ALA A 224 -12.41 -0.51 16.58
CA ALA A 224 -11.03 -0.12 16.87
C ALA A 224 -10.21 -1.29 17.42
N ARG A 225 -10.79 -2.13 18.30
CA ARG A 225 -10.08 -3.27 18.89
C ARG A 225 -9.83 -4.44 17.95
N GLY A 226 -10.35 -4.37 16.72
CA GLY A 226 -10.03 -5.31 15.63
C GLY A 226 -8.96 -4.78 14.68
N LYS A 227 -8.24 -3.69 15.03
CA LYS A 227 -7.26 -3.02 14.18
C LYS A 227 -5.85 -3.11 14.77
N ASP A 228 -4.85 -2.91 13.91
CA ASP A 228 -3.43 -2.86 14.32
C ASP A 228 -3.21 -1.77 15.39
N VAL A 229 -3.87 -0.62 15.21
CA VAL A 229 -3.95 0.48 16.19
C VAL A 229 -5.43 0.87 16.35
N GLY A 230 -5.92 0.81 17.56
CA GLY A 230 -7.28 1.18 17.92
C GLY A 230 -7.31 2.30 18.94
N VAL A 231 -8.14 3.31 18.69
CA VAL A 231 -8.33 4.45 19.58
C VAL A 231 -9.79 4.49 20.01
N ILE A 232 -10.04 4.53 21.31
CA ILE A 232 -11.40 4.62 21.87
C ILE A 232 -11.46 5.80 22.83
N ALA A 233 -12.40 6.71 22.57
CA ALA A 233 -12.60 7.89 23.38
C ALA A 233 -13.16 7.55 24.77
N THR A 234 -12.68 8.28 25.77
CA THR A 234 -13.18 8.36 27.14
C THR A 234 -13.57 9.81 27.46
N GLU A 235 -14.24 10.02 28.58
CA GLU A 235 -14.56 11.39 29.04
C GLU A 235 -13.30 12.23 29.35
N LYS A 236 -12.17 11.56 29.65
CA LYS A 236 -10.90 12.20 30.02
C LYS A 236 -9.91 12.34 28.86
N GLY A 237 -10.16 11.69 27.73
CA GLY A 237 -9.25 11.66 26.60
C GLY A 237 -9.40 10.40 25.75
N TRP A 238 -8.31 9.69 25.51
CA TRP A 238 -8.25 8.56 24.57
C TRP A 238 -7.59 7.33 25.20
N ASN A 239 -8.15 6.18 24.94
CA ASN A 239 -7.50 4.90 25.19
C ASN A 239 -6.85 4.39 23.90
N LEU A 240 -5.57 4.03 23.97
CA LEU A 240 -4.80 3.45 22.86
C LEU A 240 -4.71 1.95 23.04
N TYR A 241 -5.22 1.24 22.04
CA TYR A 241 -5.15 -0.22 21.93
C TYR A 241 -4.27 -0.62 20.74
N VAL A 242 -3.49 -1.68 20.88
CA VAL A 242 -2.53 -2.12 19.85
C VAL A 242 -2.56 -3.63 19.64
N GLY A 243 -2.09 -4.11 18.49
CA GLY A 243 -1.95 -5.54 18.18
C GLY A 243 -3.25 -6.23 17.82
N GLY A 244 -4.29 -5.51 17.37
CA GLY A 244 -5.52 -6.12 16.89
C GLY A 244 -5.42 -6.67 15.48
N ASN A 245 -6.19 -7.70 15.18
CA ASN A 245 -6.28 -8.30 13.86
C ASN A 245 -7.69 -8.86 13.61
N GLY A 246 -8.43 -8.32 12.66
CA GLY A 246 -9.72 -8.83 12.21
C GLY A 246 -9.65 -9.80 11.02
N GLY A 247 -8.49 -10.47 10.80
CA GLY A 247 -8.27 -11.43 9.72
C GLY A 247 -8.68 -12.87 10.07
N ALA A 248 -8.12 -13.85 9.35
CA ALA A 248 -8.42 -15.28 9.53
C ALA A 248 -8.11 -15.80 10.96
N ASN A 249 -7.09 -15.22 11.61
CA ASN A 249 -6.77 -15.48 13.02
C ASN A 249 -7.08 -14.18 13.81
N PRO A 250 -8.32 -13.97 14.26
CA PRO A 250 -8.71 -12.73 14.91
C PRO A 250 -8.03 -12.59 16.27
N LYS A 251 -7.58 -11.37 16.55
CA LYS A 251 -7.02 -10.95 17.84
C LYS A 251 -7.64 -9.63 18.26
N HIS A 252 -8.00 -9.51 19.52
CA HIS A 252 -8.36 -8.21 20.09
C HIS A 252 -7.11 -7.40 20.41
N ALA A 253 -7.11 -6.14 20.00
CA ALA A 253 -6.11 -5.19 20.44
C ALA A 253 -6.13 -5.05 21.97
N GLN A 254 -4.96 -4.94 22.55
CA GLN A 254 -4.76 -4.81 23.99
C GLN A 254 -4.45 -3.36 24.36
N LEU A 255 -4.87 -2.94 25.55
CA LEU A 255 -4.67 -1.57 26.04
C LEU A 255 -3.18 -1.29 26.26
N LEU A 256 -2.61 -0.38 25.49
CA LEU A 256 -1.25 0.12 25.68
C LEU A 256 -1.21 1.22 26.75
N ALA A 257 -2.06 2.23 26.61
CA ALA A 257 -2.18 3.35 27.55
C ALA A 257 -3.62 3.91 27.56
N GLY A 258 -4.04 4.48 28.68
CA GLY A 258 -5.40 4.99 28.86
C GLY A 258 -5.45 6.45 29.26
N ASP A 259 -6.60 7.08 29.01
CA ASP A 259 -6.92 8.48 29.36
C ASP A 259 -5.90 9.50 28.85
N LEU A 260 -5.37 9.27 27.64
CA LEU A 260 -4.35 10.11 26.99
C LEU A 260 -4.98 11.40 26.45
N ASP A 261 -4.27 12.52 26.60
CA ASP A 261 -4.51 13.68 25.75
C ASP A 261 -4.12 13.39 24.28
N SER A 262 -4.54 14.25 23.35
CA SER A 262 -4.31 14.03 21.92
C SER A 262 -2.83 14.01 21.53
N ASP A 263 -1.99 14.83 22.15
CA ASP A 263 -0.56 14.92 21.82
C ASP A 263 0.18 13.66 22.31
N SER A 264 -0.14 13.20 23.51
CA SER A 264 0.41 11.94 24.05
C SER A 264 -0.06 10.73 23.26
N LEU A 265 -1.33 10.71 22.82
CA LEU A 265 -1.86 9.67 21.95
C LEU A 265 -1.06 9.57 20.65
N VAL A 266 -0.89 10.68 19.93
CA VAL A 266 -0.17 10.73 18.65
C VAL A 266 1.28 10.30 18.86
N ARG A 267 1.96 10.82 19.88
CA ARG A 267 3.36 10.47 20.21
C ARG A 267 3.52 8.97 20.48
N TYR A 268 2.61 8.35 21.21
CA TYR A 268 2.70 6.91 21.48
C TYR A 268 2.38 6.07 20.27
N ILE A 269 1.50 6.52 19.38
CA ILE A 269 1.26 5.86 18.08
C ILE A 269 2.51 5.98 17.20
N ASP A 270 3.15 7.16 17.13
CA ASP A 270 4.40 7.37 16.38
C ASP A 270 5.47 6.36 16.78
N ARG A 271 5.75 6.29 18.09
CA ARG A 271 6.75 5.38 18.64
C ARG A 271 6.39 3.92 18.46
N TYR A 272 5.14 3.55 18.70
CA TYR A 272 4.66 2.18 18.48
C TYR A 272 4.85 1.74 17.03
N LEU A 273 4.44 2.56 16.07
CA LEU A 273 4.55 2.25 14.64
C LEU A 273 6.03 2.15 14.23
N MET A 274 6.88 3.10 14.63
CA MET A 274 8.30 3.07 14.29
C MET A 274 9.03 1.91 14.97
N PHE A 275 8.71 1.57 16.21
CA PHE A 275 9.27 0.43 16.90
C PHE A 275 8.87 -0.89 16.21
N TYR A 276 7.58 -1.04 15.86
CA TYR A 276 7.11 -2.17 15.06
C TYR A 276 7.82 -2.27 13.71
N ILE A 277 7.92 -1.18 12.97
CA ILE A 277 8.52 -1.19 11.62
C ILE A 277 9.99 -1.59 11.67
N ARG A 278 10.71 -1.17 12.70
CA ARG A 278 12.16 -1.44 12.85
C ARG A 278 12.51 -2.80 13.45
N THR A 279 11.56 -3.43 14.14
CA THR A 279 11.85 -4.67 14.90
C THR A 279 11.05 -5.89 14.45
N ALA A 280 9.97 -5.69 13.67
CA ALA A 280 9.18 -6.80 13.17
C ALA A 280 9.83 -7.45 11.94
N ASP A 281 9.63 -8.76 11.81
CA ASP A 281 10.01 -9.49 10.62
C ASP A 281 9.20 -9.08 9.39
N ARG A 282 9.74 -9.35 8.22
CA ARG A 282 9.05 -9.14 6.95
C ARG A 282 7.71 -9.88 6.93
N LEU A 283 6.64 -9.19 6.49
CA LEU A 283 5.26 -9.68 6.44
C LEU A 283 4.64 -10.01 7.80
N GLN A 284 5.32 -9.75 8.89
CA GLN A 284 4.80 -9.97 10.23
C GLN A 284 3.74 -8.91 10.57
N ARG A 285 2.58 -9.37 11.04
CA ARG A 285 1.51 -8.49 11.55
C ARG A 285 1.82 -7.99 12.95
N THR A 286 1.32 -6.82 13.30
CA THR A 286 1.45 -6.23 14.64
C THR A 286 1.01 -7.18 15.76
N ALA A 287 -0.07 -7.93 15.57
CA ALA A 287 -0.54 -8.90 16.55
C ALA A 287 0.47 -10.05 16.80
N VAL A 288 1.09 -10.57 15.71
CA VAL A 288 2.09 -11.64 15.81
C VAL A 288 3.40 -11.09 16.40
N TRP A 289 3.83 -9.90 15.94
CA TRP A 289 5.00 -9.23 16.47
C TRP A 289 4.90 -9.01 17.99
N GLN A 290 3.76 -8.49 18.46
CA GLN A 290 3.50 -8.27 19.88
C GLN A 290 3.53 -9.56 20.72
N GLU A 291 3.12 -10.71 20.13
CA GLU A 291 3.16 -12.00 20.80
C GLU A 291 4.56 -12.64 20.81
N THR A 292 5.40 -12.31 19.81
CA THR A 292 6.72 -12.92 19.62
C THR A 292 7.88 -12.09 20.18
N ILE A 293 7.71 -10.79 20.34
CA ILE A 293 8.73 -9.94 20.98
C ILE A 293 8.90 -10.33 22.45
N GLU A 294 10.14 -10.42 22.91
CA GLU A 294 10.43 -10.75 24.30
C GLU A 294 9.81 -9.71 25.26
N GLY A 295 9.09 -10.17 26.27
CA GLY A 295 8.35 -9.30 27.20
C GLY A 295 6.99 -8.83 26.68
N GLY A 296 6.64 -9.10 25.41
CA GLY A 296 5.31 -8.85 24.84
C GLY A 296 4.84 -7.40 24.96
N LEU A 297 3.55 -7.22 25.28
CA LEU A 297 2.94 -5.89 25.41
C LEU A 297 3.57 -5.05 26.51
N ASP A 298 3.98 -5.64 27.62
CA ASP A 298 4.56 -4.88 28.75
C ASP A 298 5.90 -4.29 28.34
N HIS A 299 6.74 -5.03 27.65
CA HIS A 299 7.98 -4.51 27.07
C HIS A 299 7.70 -3.37 26.05
N ILE A 300 6.74 -3.57 25.15
CA ILE A 300 6.35 -2.53 24.19
C ILE A 300 5.89 -1.26 24.91
N ARG A 301 5.11 -1.40 25.99
CA ARG A 301 4.66 -0.27 26.81
C ARG A 301 5.84 0.46 27.45
N ASP A 302 6.78 -0.29 28.03
CA ASP A 302 7.96 0.30 28.67
C ASP A 302 8.83 1.07 27.66
N VAL A 303 9.01 0.54 26.45
CA VAL A 303 9.76 1.23 25.39
C VAL A 303 9.01 2.47 24.88
N VAL A 304 7.73 2.32 24.53
CA VAL A 304 6.94 3.38 23.87
C VAL A 304 6.57 4.50 24.82
N CYS A 305 6.10 4.15 26.04
CA CYS A 305 5.54 5.12 26.98
C CYS A 305 6.58 5.61 28.01
N ALA A 306 7.51 4.75 28.43
CA ALA A 306 8.48 5.07 29.48
C ALA A 306 9.93 5.21 28.97
N ASP A 307 10.17 5.03 27.67
CA ASP A 307 11.51 5.12 27.05
C ASP A 307 12.57 4.26 27.75
N SER A 308 12.21 3.04 28.14
CA SER A 308 13.09 2.14 28.89
C SER A 308 14.40 1.79 28.18
N LEU A 309 14.46 1.92 26.86
CA LEU A 309 15.65 1.68 26.05
C LEU A 309 16.42 2.96 25.67
N GLY A 310 15.89 4.15 25.99
CA GLY A 310 16.49 5.44 25.60
C GLY A 310 16.48 5.72 24.10
N ILE A 311 15.48 5.20 23.36
CA ILE A 311 15.38 5.32 21.91
C ILE A 311 14.17 6.16 21.43
N ALA A 312 13.45 6.79 22.38
CA ALA A 312 12.24 7.52 22.06
C ALA A 312 12.51 8.67 21.07
N ALA A 313 13.61 9.40 21.23
CA ALA A 313 13.99 10.48 20.32
C ALA A 313 14.24 9.97 18.89
N ASP A 314 14.92 8.83 18.74
CA ASP A 314 15.19 8.21 17.42
C ASP A 314 13.89 7.78 16.72
N LEU A 315 12.91 7.28 17.49
CA LEU A 315 11.59 6.89 16.96
C LEU A 315 10.78 8.11 16.56
N ASP A 316 10.77 9.15 17.40
CA ASP A 316 10.09 10.42 17.13
C ASP A 316 10.67 11.12 15.89
N ASP A 317 12.00 11.20 15.76
CA ASP A 317 12.70 11.77 14.59
C ASP A 317 12.45 10.97 13.32
N ALA A 318 12.37 9.65 13.41
CA ALA A 318 12.07 8.82 12.24
C ALA A 318 10.65 9.08 11.72
N MET A 319 9.66 9.22 12.60
CA MET A 319 8.30 9.56 12.20
C MET A 319 8.24 11.02 11.68
N ALA A 320 8.95 11.97 12.28
CA ALA A 320 9.00 13.35 11.80
C ALA A 320 9.52 13.41 10.35
N ARG A 321 10.62 12.72 10.04
CA ARG A 321 11.14 12.62 8.67
C ARG A 321 10.14 12.03 7.68
N HIS A 322 9.39 10.99 8.08
CA HIS A 322 8.34 10.41 7.24
C HIS A 322 7.24 11.45 6.95
N VAL A 323 6.78 12.15 7.97
CA VAL A 323 5.70 13.15 7.84
C VAL A 323 6.13 14.32 6.95
N GLU A 324 7.34 14.84 7.16
CA GLU A 324 7.90 15.94 6.37
C GLU A 324 8.19 15.55 4.91
N GLY A 325 8.63 14.32 4.67
CA GLY A 325 8.98 13.80 3.36
C GLY A 325 7.80 13.32 2.51
N TYR A 326 6.56 13.36 3.04
CA TYR A 326 5.42 12.84 2.31
C TYR A 326 5.13 13.65 1.03
N ALA A 327 4.93 12.93 -0.07
CA ALA A 327 4.40 13.48 -1.31
C ALA A 327 3.39 12.49 -1.91
N ASP A 328 2.32 13.01 -2.54
CA ASP A 328 1.35 12.16 -3.22
C ASP A 328 1.98 11.51 -4.45
N GLU A 329 1.96 10.18 -4.49
CA GLU A 329 2.57 9.39 -5.55
C GLU A 329 1.84 9.57 -6.90
N TRP A 330 0.51 9.74 -6.90
CA TRP A 330 -0.24 10.00 -8.13
C TRP A 330 0.14 11.35 -8.74
N ALA A 331 0.21 12.40 -7.92
CA ALA A 331 0.66 13.71 -8.38
C ALA A 331 2.11 13.66 -8.88
N GLY A 332 2.97 12.88 -8.23
CA GLY A 332 4.35 12.65 -8.65
C GLY A 332 4.46 12.00 -10.02
N VAL A 333 3.63 11.00 -10.32
CA VAL A 333 3.59 10.36 -11.66
C VAL A 333 3.04 11.32 -12.71
N LEU A 334 1.97 12.05 -12.41
CA LEU A 334 1.34 12.98 -13.36
C LEU A 334 2.27 14.11 -13.82
N ASN A 335 3.29 14.43 -13.04
CA ASN A 335 4.29 15.45 -13.36
C ASN A 335 5.59 14.87 -13.96
N ASP A 336 5.64 13.57 -14.26
CA ASP A 336 6.84 12.87 -14.73
C ASP A 336 6.54 12.11 -16.03
N GLN A 337 7.04 12.65 -17.16
CA GLN A 337 6.78 12.09 -18.48
C GLN A 337 7.38 10.67 -18.66
N GLU A 338 8.52 10.38 -18.04
CA GLU A 338 9.13 9.04 -18.11
C GLU A 338 8.26 8.02 -17.38
N LYS A 339 7.71 8.40 -16.22
CA LYS A 339 6.79 7.52 -15.50
C LYS A 339 5.46 7.35 -16.25
N LEU A 340 4.91 8.44 -16.82
CA LEU A 340 3.67 8.37 -17.61
C LEU A 340 3.79 7.43 -18.82
N ALA A 341 4.95 7.39 -19.49
CA ALA A 341 5.18 6.51 -20.63
C ALA A 341 5.06 5.01 -20.31
N ARG A 342 5.05 4.63 -19.04
CA ARG A 342 4.92 3.24 -18.59
C ARG A 342 3.47 2.74 -18.54
N PHE A 343 2.50 3.65 -18.60
CA PHE A 343 1.08 3.33 -18.49
C PHE A 343 0.49 2.96 -19.85
N VAL A 344 0.99 1.87 -20.41
CA VAL A 344 0.55 1.30 -21.70
C VAL A 344 0.31 -0.19 -21.56
N SER A 345 -0.67 -0.74 -22.28
CA SER A 345 -0.93 -2.19 -22.30
C SER A 345 0.20 -2.94 -23.00
N PHE A 346 0.74 -2.39 -24.07
CA PHE A 346 1.81 -3.01 -24.87
C PHE A 346 2.90 -2.00 -25.20
N VAL A 347 4.14 -2.29 -24.79
CA VAL A 347 5.31 -1.42 -25.05
C VAL A 347 5.53 -1.22 -26.56
N ASN A 348 5.31 -2.27 -27.37
CA ASN A 348 5.50 -2.23 -28.82
C ASN A 348 4.30 -1.68 -29.61
N ALA A 349 3.16 -1.46 -28.93
CA ALA A 349 1.93 -0.92 -29.51
C ALA A 349 1.22 -0.05 -28.42
N PRO A 350 1.79 1.11 -28.07
CA PRO A 350 1.33 1.90 -26.92
C PRO A 350 -0.09 2.44 -27.09
N ASP A 351 -0.56 2.57 -28.32
CA ASP A 351 -1.92 3.06 -28.63
C ASP A 351 -2.97 1.93 -28.60
N GLU A 352 -2.56 0.67 -28.40
CA GLU A 352 -3.45 -0.48 -28.37
C GLU A 352 -3.78 -0.89 -26.94
N SER A 353 -5.06 -1.06 -26.65
CA SER A 353 -5.53 -1.64 -25.39
C SER A 353 -5.52 -3.16 -25.43
N ASP A 354 -5.34 -3.82 -24.28
CA ASP A 354 -5.40 -5.28 -24.18
C ASP A 354 -6.80 -5.81 -24.56
N PRO A 355 -6.96 -6.52 -25.69
CA PRO A 355 -8.25 -7.04 -26.15
C PRO A 355 -8.78 -8.18 -25.26
N THR A 356 -7.95 -8.78 -24.43
CA THR A 356 -8.36 -9.87 -23.52
C THR A 356 -9.11 -9.39 -22.30
N ILE A 357 -9.03 -8.09 -21.99
CA ILE A 357 -9.78 -7.47 -20.89
C ILE A 357 -11.22 -7.24 -21.34
N ALA A 358 -12.13 -8.05 -20.79
CA ALA A 358 -13.56 -7.97 -21.09
C ALA A 358 -14.41 -8.04 -19.81
N PHE A 359 -15.65 -7.57 -19.93
CA PHE A 359 -16.63 -7.55 -18.84
C PHE A 359 -17.97 -8.08 -19.32
N ASP A 360 -18.68 -8.78 -18.44
CA ASP A 360 -20.09 -9.06 -18.57
C ASP A 360 -20.89 -7.91 -17.92
N GLU A 361 -21.71 -7.26 -18.72
CA GLU A 361 -22.58 -6.15 -18.34
C GLU A 361 -24.08 -6.49 -18.55
N SER A 362 -24.38 -7.74 -18.85
CA SER A 362 -25.77 -8.22 -19.06
C SER A 362 -26.61 -8.21 -17.79
N GLY A 363 -25.96 -8.24 -16.61
CA GLY A 363 -26.60 -8.21 -15.29
C GLY A 363 -26.56 -6.82 -14.63
N PRO A 364 -27.09 -6.72 -13.41
CA PRO A 364 -27.10 -5.46 -12.66
C PRO A 364 -25.71 -5.01 -12.16
N ARG A 365 -24.69 -5.83 -12.34
CA ARG A 365 -23.32 -5.57 -11.93
C ARG A 365 -22.35 -5.88 -13.07
N LYS A 366 -21.41 -5.00 -13.30
CA LYS A 366 -20.26 -5.25 -14.17
C LYS A 366 -19.37 -6.33 -13.53
N VAL A 367 -19.13 -7.42 -14.24
CA VAL A 367 -18.34 -8.57 -13.78
C VAL A 367 -17.18 -8.81 -14.73
N PRO A 368 -15.92 -8.92 -14.25
CA PRO A 368 -14.79 -9.23 -15.12
C PRO A 368 -14.90 -10.64 -15.68
N LEU A 369 -14.74 -10.76 -17.01
CA LEU A 369 -14.61 -12.07 -17.67
C LEU A 369 -13.15 -12.53 -17.55
N LEU A 370 -12.96 -13.78 -17.13
CA LEU A 370 -11.63 -14.39 -17.06
C LEU A 370 -11.41 -15.26 -18.28
N LEU A 371 -10.20 -15.25 -18.84
CA LEU A 371 -9.80 -16.14 -19.91
C LEU A 371 -10.12 -17.60 -19.53
N GLY A 372 -10.85 -18.29 -20.42
CA GLY A 372 -11.28 -19.68 -20.21
C GLY A 372 -12.64 -19.85 -19.53
N MET A 373 -13.35 -18.76 -19.15
CA MET A 373 -14.74 -18.85 -18.71
C MET A 373 -15.72 -18.94 -19.90
N PRO A 374 -16.86 -19.65 -19.76
CA PRO A 374 -17.92 -19.63 -20.78
C PRO A 374 -18.34 -18.15 -21.03
N GLY A 375 -18.28 -17.73 -22.30
CA GLY A 375 -18.56 -16.34 -22.69
C GLY A 375 -17.32 -15.47 -22.96
N SER A 376 -16.11 -15.86 -22.51
CA SER A 376 -14.88 -15.10 -22.79
C SER A 376 -14.41 -15.20 -24.25
N VAL A 377 -14.80 -16.25 -24.97
CA VAL A 377 -14.40 -16.49 -26.37
C VAL A 377 -15.18 -15.60 -27.34
N ASN A 378 -16.43 -15.26 -27.03
CA ASN A 378 -17.27 -14.46 -27.92
C ASN A 378 -16.91 -12.96 -27.93
N ALA A 379 -16.17 -12.48 -26.93
CA ALA A 379 -15.76 -11.07 -26.85
C ALA A 379 -14.61 -10.74 -27.80
N VAL A 380 -13.79 -11.74 -28.18
CA VAL A 380 -12.68 -11.58 -29.11
C VAL A 380 -13.14 -11.69 -30.55
N GLU A 381 -14.12 -12.56 -30.85
CA GLU A 381 -14.64 -12.78 -32.22
C GLU A 381 -15.61 -11.69 -32.71
N SER A 382 -16.27 -10.95 -31.81
CA SER A 382 -17.23 -9.90 -32.19
C SER A 382 -16.60 -8.54 -32.53
N ARG A 383 -15.26 -8.41 -32.47
CA ARG A 383 -14.50 -7.17 -32.76
C ARG A 383 -13.45 -7.33 -33.88
N ALA A 384 -13.46 -8.45 -34.61
CA ALA A 384 -12.64 -8.67 -35.79
C ALA A 384 -13.37 -8.25 -37.10
#